data_d4ab55318f2f901f94e01d0b4d21f84a
#
_entry.id   d4ab55318f2f901f94e01d0b4d21f84a
#
_cell.length_a   1.000
_cell.length_b   1.000
_cell.length_c   1.000
_cell.angle_alpha   90.00
_cell.angle_beta   90.00
_cell.angle_gamma   90.00
#
_symmetry.space_group_name_H-M   'P 1'
#
loop_
_entity.id
_entity.type
_entity.pdbx_description
1 polymer ?
#
loop_
_entity_poly.entity_id
_entity_poly.type
_entity_poly.pdbx_seq_one_letter_code
_entity_poly.pdbx_strand_id
1 'polypeptide(L)'
;MIPRGIERVVIIGDGLTARLRRAYARLWERRPRRDGQLQTAGHRPEGGAPTQGDNRCVTPTASISSELAQRIHQAIAQAGGWIGFDRFMAMALYEPGLGYYTNALQKFGAMPSSGSDFVTAPGLSPMFGHTLAVQVQQALQVTGTSEVWEFGAGTGALALQLLDSLGDAVARYTIIDLSGTLRARQADTLAPHAHKVRWLDAWPEVIEGVVVGNEVLDAMPVQLLQRTGGVWHERGVVSAGEKFAWQDRPTDFRPPLEIEGEHDYLTEIHPQAEAFIASLAERLQAGRGGAAFFLDYGFPEAEYFHPQRHMGTVMCHQLHQADADPLVAVGQKDITAHVNFTGVALAAQNAGLHVLGYTSQAWFLLNLGLAERMAQASLAERSQAQRLVNEHEMGELFKVIGLATSGDWAAQGFDRGDRSHRL
;
A
#
# COMPACT_ATOMS: atom_id res chain seq x y z
N MET A 1 0.13 -37.89 20.21
CA MET A 1 -0.02 -38.64 18.95
C MET A 1 -0.71 -37.71 17.97
N ILE A 2 0.07 -36.98 17.16
CA ILE A 2 -0.39 -35.99 16.19
C ILE A 2 -0.42 -36.71 14.84
N PRO A 3 -1.48 -36.62 14.05
CA PRO A 3 -1.50 -37.20 12.71
C PRO A 3 -0.57 -36.43 11.76
N ARG A 4 0.41 -37.12 11.19
CA ARG A 4 1.18 -36.67 10.04
C ARG A 4 0.30 -36.74 8.78
N GLY A 5 0.36 -35.71 7.95
CA GLY A 5 -0.01 -35.81 6.55
C GLY A 5 -0.83 -34.63 6.06
N ILE A 6 -0.17 -33.61 5.49
CA ILE A 6 -0.52 -32.97 4.21
C ILE A 6 0.75 -32.23 3.78
N GLU A 7 1.59 -32.89 3.00
CA GLU A 7 2.53 -32.24 2.09
C GLU A 7 1.71 -31.72 0.91
N ARG A 8 1.40 -30.44 0.89
CA ARG A 8 1.04 -29.75 -0.35
C ARG A 8 2.26 -28.95 -0.80
N VAL A 9 3.07 -29.59 -1.61
CA VAL A 9 4.05 -28.91 -2.47
C VAL A 9 3.27 -28.19 -3.56
N VAL A 10 2.97 -26.92 -3.34
CA VAL A 10 2.65 -26.01 -4.44
C VAL A 10 3.98 -25.62 -5.07
N ILE A 11 4.40 -26.34 -6.09
CA ILE A 11 5.50 -25.95 -6.96
C ILE A 11 5.01 -24.77 -7.80
N ILE A 12 5.05 -23.56 -7.24
CA ILE A 12 5.12 -22.35 -8.04
C ILE A 12 6.56 -22.30 -8.53
N GLY A 13 6.75 -22.64 -9.81
CA GLY A 13 8.08 -22.82 -10.38
C GLY A 13 8.97 -21.60 -10.12
N ASP A 14 10.21 -21.86 -9.70
CA ASP A 14 11.26 -20.87 -9.37
C ASP A 14 11.45 -19.74 -10.41
N GLY A 15 11.02 -19.97 -11.63
CA GLY A 15 11.06 -19.02 -12.72
C GLY A 15 10.03 -17.90 -12.64
N LEU A 16 8.87 -18.10 -12.04
CA LEU A 16 7.80 -17.11 -11.94
C LEU A 16 8.09 -16.13 -10.80
N THR A 17 8.52 -16.64 -9.66
CA THR A 17 8.94 -15.84 -8.49
C THR A 17 10.12 -14.94 -8.84
N ALA A 18 11.12 -15.47 -9.57
CA ALA A 18 12.28 -14.69 -10.04
C ALA A 18 11.91 -13.65 -11.11
N ARG A 19 10.87 -13.88 -11.92
CA ARG A 19 10.37 -12.91 -12.90
C ARG A 19 9.56 -11.80 -12.24
N LEU A 20 8.72 -12.13 -11.26
CA LEU A 20 7.94 -11.16 -10.47
C LEU A 20 8.86 -10.30 -9.59
N ARG A 21 9.87 -10.92 -8.93
CA ARG A 21 10.92 -10.20 -8.18
C ARG A 21 11.68 -9.20 -9.08
N ARG A 22 12.03 -9.59 -10.32
CA ARG A 22 12.68 -8.68 -11.29
C ARG A 22 11.73 -7.63 -11.85
N ALA A 23 10.45 -7.90 -12.01
CA ALA A 23 9.47 -6.92 -12.46
C ALA A 23 9.23 -5.85 -11.39
N TYR A 24 9.14 -6.24 -10.13
CA TYR A 24 8.97 -5.34 -8.98
C TYR A 24 10.21 -4.46 -8.75
N ALA A 25 11.40 -5.07 -8.76
CA ALA A 25 12.66 -4.32 -8.71
C ALA A 25 12.76 -3.29 -9.85
N ARG A 26 12.28 -3.62 -11.05
CA ARG A 26 12.29 -2.69 -12.19
C ARG A 26 11.28 -1.55 -12.08
N LEU A 27 10.17 -1.71 -11.38
CA LEU A 27 9.24 -0.61 -11.07
C LEU A 27 9.90 0.40 -10.12
N TRP A 28 10.72 -0.08 -9.19
CA TRP A 28 11.49 0.73 -8.26
C TRP A 28 12.81 1.26 -8.83
N GLU A 29 13.41 0.60 -9.81
CA GLU A 29 14.68 0.96 -10.44
C GLU A 29 14.58 1.92 -11.64
N ARG A 30 13.38 2.12 -12.23
CA ARG A 30 13.20 2.99 -13.40
C ARG A 30 12.98 4.45 -13.01
N ARG A 31 14.04 5.15 -12.61
CA ARG A 31 14.10 6.62 -12.68
C ARG A 31 15.11 7.07 -13.75
N PRO A 32 14.77 8.05 -14.61
CA PRO A 32 15.76 8.70 -15.45
C PRO A 32 16.71 9.48 -14.55
N ARG A 33 18.02 9.27 -14.73
CA ARG A 33 19.07 10.11 -14.13
C ARG A 33 18.86 11.54 -14.62
N ARG A 34 18.63 12.49 -13.73
CA ARG A 34 18.71 13.91 -14.02
C ARG A 34 20.17 14.29 -14.10
N ASP A 35 20.71 14.40 -15.31
CA ASP A 35 21.91 15.17 -15.54
C ASP A 35 21.55 16.66 -15.45
N GLY A 36 22.14 17.32 -14.46
CA GLY A 36 21.96 18.75 -14.26
C GLY A 36 22.75 19.56 -15.27
N GLN A 37 22.09 20.45 -15.96
CA GLN A 37 22.71 21.69 -16.45
C GLN A 37 21.65 22.80 -16.48
N LEU A 38 21.80 23.75 -15.59
CA LEU A 38 21.22 25.09 -15.66
C LEU A 38 21.90 25.85 -16.81
N GLN A 39 21.14 26.26 -17.81
CA GLN A 39 21.54 27.34 -18.70
C GLN A 39 20.52 28.46 -18.63
N THR A 40 20.99 29.57 -18.10
CA THR A 40 20.35 30.89 -18.19
C THR A 40 20.60 31.49 -19.58
N ALA A 41 19.57 31.94 -20.28
CA ALA A 41 19.68 33.00 -21.28
C ALA A 41 18.33 33.67 -21.48
N GLY A 42 18.29 34.94 -21.23
CA GLY A 42 17.19 35.82 -21.58
C GLY A 42 17.24 36.20 -23.06
N HIS A 43 16.07 36.49 -23.60
CA HIS A 43 15.80 37.66 -24.50
C HIS A 43 14.31 37.68 -24.87
N ARG A 44 13.66 38.84 -24.66
CA ARG A 44 12.41 39.21 -25.36
C ARG A 44 12.76 39.72 -26.74
N PRO A 45 11.85 39.56 -27.72
CA PRO A 45 11.27 40.74 -28.32
C PRO A 45 9.75 40.68 -28.50
N GLU A 46 9.23 41.89 -28.78
CA GLU A 46 7.85 42.30 -28.85
C GLU A 46 7.13 41.87 -30.16
N GLY A 47 5.77 41.80 -30.05
CA GLY A 47 4.86 42.29 -31.11
C GLY A 47 4.28 41.27 -32.07
N GLY A 48 3.00 40.91 -31.87
CA GLY A 48 2.13 40.27 -32.85
C GLY A 48 0.74 40.04 -32.26
N ALA A 49 -0.28 40.73 -32.78
CA ALA A 49 -1.66 40.63 -32.33
C ALA A 49 -2.31 39.28 -32.61
N PRO A 50 -3.31 38.86 -31.82
CA PRO A 50 -3.79 37.48 -31.78
C PRO A 50 -4.89 37.22 -32.81
N THR A 51 -4.74 36.10 -33.52
CA THR A 51 -5.85 35.40 -34.15
C THR A 51 -6.61 34.61 -33.13
N GLN A 52 -7.92 34.74 -33.06
CA GLN A 52 -8.83 33.95 -32.23
C GLN A 52 -8.70 32.46 -32.59
N GLY A 53 -7.96 31.72 -31.77
CA GLY A 53 -8.00 30.26 -31.69
C GLY A 53 -8.77 29.87 -30.44
N ASP A 54 -9.66 28.93 -30.57
CA ASP A 54 -10.52 28.34 -29.53
C ASP A 54 -9.66 27.77 -28.37
N ASN A 55 -9.30 28.63 -27.44
CA ASN A 55 -8.53 28.28 -26.25
C ASN A 55 -9.50 27.63 -25.22
N ARG A 56 -9.87 26.36 -25.42
CA ARG A 56 -10.36 25.54 -24.31
C ARG A 56 -9.22 25.43 -23.31
N CYS A 57 -9.36 26.10 -22.20
CA CYS A 57 -8.46 25.99 -21.06
C CYS A 57 -8.58 24.54 -20.53
N VAL A 58 -7.70 23.64 -20.99
CA VAL A 58 -7.62 22.27 -20.48
C VAL A 58 -7.07 22.38 -19.06
N THR A 59 -7.85 21.94 -18.07
CA THR A 59 -7.38 21.91 -16.69
C THR A 59 -6.18 20.95 -16.59
N PRO A 60 -5.19 21.22 -15.71
CA PRO A 60 -4.02 20.35 -15.54
C PRO A 60 -4.41 18.88 -15.30
N THR A 61 -5.48 18.63 -14.58
CA THR A 61 -6.04 17.30 -14.26
C THR A 61 -6.48 16.54 -15.53
N ALA A 62 -7.20 17.21 -16.45
CA ALA A 62 -7.64 16.61 -17.71
C ALA A 62 -6.46 16.28 -18.64
N SER A 63 -5.40 17.09 -18.62
CA SER A 63 -4.17 16.85 -19.40
C SER A 63 -3.41 15.61 -18.88
N ILE A 64 -3.24 15.47 -17.57
CA ILE A 64 -2.54 14.32 -16.94
C ILE A 64 -3.30 13.01 -17.25
N SER A 65 -4.60 12.99 -17.04
CA SER A 65 -5.42 11.80 -17.31
C SER A 65 -5.39 11.39 -18.79
N SER A 66 -5.40 12.36 -19.71
CA SER A 66 -5.30 12.08 -21.14
C SER A 66 -3.95 11.50 -21.53
N GLU A 67 -2.83 12.03 -21.01
CA GLU A 67 -1.49 11.50 -21.29
C GLU A 67 -1.31 10.10 -20.69
N LEU A 68 -1.77 9.87 -19.46
CA LEU A 68 -1.72 8.55 -18.83
C LEU A 68 -2.55 7.53 -19.64
N ALA A 69 -3.77 7.89 -20.05
CA ALA A 69 -4.59 7.02 -20.87
C ALA A 69 -3.90 6.64 -22.18
N GLN A 70 -3.24 7.59 -22.86
CA GLN A 70 -2.45 7.30 -24.06
C GLN A 70 -1.31 6.31 -23.79
N ARG A 71 -0.59 6.46 -22.69
CA ARG A 71 0.48 5.50 -22.30
C ARG A 71 -0.06 4.10 -22.04
N ILE A 72 -1.22 4.01 -21.37
CA ILE A 72 -1.89 2.73 -21.13
C ILE A 72 -2.33 2.10 -22.44
N HIS A 73 -2.95 2.85 -23.36
CA HIS A 73 -3.30 2.36 -24.69
C HIS A 73 -2.08 1.84 -25.46
N GLN A 74 -0.95 2.55 -25.41
CA GLN A 74 0.31 2.10 -26.00
C GLN A 74 0.80 0.80 -25.36
N ALA A 75 0.75 0.69 -24.03
CA ALA A 75 1.14 -0.53 -23.33
C ALA A 75 0.27 -1.74 -23.70
N ILE A 76 -1.06 -1.52 -23.85
CA ILE A 76 -2.00 -2.52 -24.33
C ILE A 76 -1.63 -2.96 -25.76
N ALA A 77 -1.40 -2.02 -26.66
CA ALA A 77 -1.02 -2.33 -28.06
C ALA A 77 0.30 -3.11 -28.14
N GLN A 78 1.32 -2.71 -27.38
CA GLN A 78 2.62 -3.40 -27.30
C GLN A 78 2.52 -4.80 -26.71
N ALA A 79 1.53 -5.06 -25.86
CA ALA A 79 1.26 -6.36 -25.25
C ALA A 79 0.33 -7.27 -26.09
N GLY A 80 0.06 -6.91 -27.35
CA GLY A 80 -0.82 -7.70 -28.23
C GLY A 80 -2.31 -7.47 -27.98
N GLY A 81 -2.69 -6.25 -27.52
CA GLY A 81 -4.07 -5.80 -27.39
C GLY A 81 -4.71 -6.05 -26.01
N TRP A 82 -3.97 -6.56 -25.03
CA TRP A 82 -4.48 -6.86 -23.70
C TRP A 82 -3.38 -6.77 -22.64
N ILE A 83 -3.70 -6.27 -21.44
CA ILE A 83 -2.83 -6.33 -20.26
C ILE A 83 -3.62 -6.85 -19.05
N GLY A 84 -2.97 -7.56 -18.12
CA GLY A 84 -3.56 -7.93 -16.83
C GLY A 84 -3.95 -6.71 -16.02
N PHE A 85 -4.92 -6.87 -15.12
CA PHE A 85 -5.37 -5.75 -14.28
C PHE A 85 -4.26 -5.23 -13.37
N ASP A 86 -3.37 -6.09 -12.87
CA ASP A 86 -2.20 -5.72 -12.10
C ASP A 86 -1.32 -4.68 -12.82
N ARG A 87 -1.06 -4.90 -14.11
CA ARG A 87 -0.29 -3.95 -14.91
C ARG A 87 -1.05 -2.65 -15.15
N PHE A 88 -2.37 -2.72 -15.39
CA PHE A 88 -3.22 -1.54 -15.52
C PHE A 88 -3.21 -0.73 -14.22
N MET A 89 -3.46 -1.36 -13.08
CA MET A 89 -3.46 -0.74 -11.75
C MET A 89 -2.10 -0.12 -11.43
N ALA A 90 -1.00 -0.84 -11.73
CA ALA A 90 0.36 -0.31 -11.56
C ALA A 90 0.59 0.98 -12.36
N MET A 91 0.13 1.07 -13.60
CA MET A 91 0.24 2.29 -14.41
C MET A 91 -0.67 3.39 -13.91
N ALA A 92 -1.92 3.06 -13.55
CA ALA A 92 -2.90 4.03 -13.04
C ALA A 92 -2.42 4.69 -11.73
N LEU A 93 -1.76 3.94 -10.85
CA LEU A 93 -1.30 4.43 -9.56
C LEU A 93 0.12 4.98 -9.58
N TYR A 94 1.06 4.36 -10.31
CA TYR A 94 2.51 4.56 -10.13
C TYR A 94 3.26 5.02 -11.39
N GLU A 95 2.60 5.23 -12.54
CA GLU A 95 3.30 5.75 -13.74
C GLU A 95 4.01 7.06 -13.41
N PRO A 96 5.33 7.18 -13.65
CA PRO A 96 6.10 8.33 -13.22
C PRO A 96 5.53 9.68 -13.69
N GLY A 97 5.16 10.54 -12.76
CA GLY A 97 4.61 11.88 -12.99
C GLY A 97 3.15 11.94 -13.44
N LEU A 98 2.51 10.80 -13.71
CA LEU A 98 1.15 10.72 -14.25
C LEU A 98 0.22 9.88 -13.38
N GLY A 99 0.74 8.80 -12.77
CA GLY A 99 -0.05 7.91 -11.90
C GLY A 99 -0.55 8.63 -10.65
N TYR A 100 -1.61 8.10 -10.06
CA TYR A 100 -2.27 8.71 -8.91
C TYR A 100 -1.29 9.11 -7.81
N TYR A 101 -0.42 8.24 -7.33
CA TYR A 101 0.54 8.55 -6.26
C TYR A 101 1.75 9.38 -6.72
N THR A 102 2.02 9.48 -8.01
CA THR A 102 3.23 10.13 -8.54
C THR A 102 2.99 11.47 -9.21
N ASN A 103 1.74 11.80 -9.53
CA ASN A 103 1.40 13.10 -10.12
C ASN A 103 1.34 14.22 -9.06
N ALA A 104 1.22 15.48 -9.50
CA ALA A 104 1.26 16.66 -8.64
C ALA A 104 -0.09 17.01 -7.99
N LEU A 105 -1.14 16.19 -8.15
CA LEU A 105 -2.46 16.48 -7.57
C LEU A 105 -2.44 16.28 -6.05
N GLN A 106 -3.23 17.07 -5.34
CA GLN A 106 -3.38 16.94 -3.89
C GLN A 106 -4.33 15.77 -3.57
N LYS A 107 -3.90 14.82 -2.75
CA LYS A 107 -4.62 13.56 -2.44
C LYS A 107 -5.00 13.42 -0.97
N PHE A 108 -4.18 13.95 -0.08
CA PHE A 108 -4.33 13.81 1.36
C PHE A 108 -4.83 15.09 2.02
N GLY A 109 -5.84 14.99 2.87
CA GLY A 109 -6.38 16.09 3.66
C GLY A 109 -7.66 15.71 4.40
N ALA A 110 -8.02 16.54 5.40
CA ALA A 110 -9.12 16.24 6.32
C ALA A 110 -10.53 16.58 5.78
N MET A 111 -10.62 17.33 4.68
CA MET A 111 -11.90 17.86 4.17
C MET A 111 -11.99 17.73 2.64
N PRO A 112 -13.15 17.36 2.08
CA PRO A 112 -13.35 17.36 0.63
C PRO A 112 -13.04 18.71 -0.03
N SER A 113 -13.31 19.80 0.67
CA SER A 113 -13.02 21.17 0.22
C SER A 113 -11.53 21.48 0.06
N SER A 114 -10.64 20.64 0.61
CA SER A 114 -9.18 20.75 0.42
C SER A 114 -8.70 20.03 -0.86
N GLY A 115 -9.61 19.38 -1.61
CA GLY A 115 -9.27 18.56 -2.77
C GLY A 115 -8.64 17.21 -2.42
N SER A 116 -8.82 16.74 -1.17
CA SER A 116 -8.34 15.44 -0.72
C SER A 116 -9.33 14.32 -1.03
N ASP A 117 -8.82 13.10 -1.20
CA ASP A 117 -9.63 11.93 -1.56
C ASP A 117 -10.02 11.09 -0.34
N PHE A 118 -9.16 11.04 0.69
CA PHE A 118 -9.40 10.26 1.92
C PHE A 118 -8.55 10.76 3.10
N VAL A 119 -8.86 10.25 4.30
CA VAL A 119 -8.14 10.50 5.55
C VAL A 119 -7.65 9.18 6.10
N THR A 120 -6.34 9.02 6.26
CA THR A 120 -5.72 7.87 6.89
C THR A 120 -5.73 7.97 8.42
N ALA A 121 -5.51 6.86 9.12
CA ALA A 121 -5.51 6.82 10.58
C ALA A 121 -4.55 7.86 11.24
N PRO A 122 -3.30 8.04 10.78
CA PRO A 122 -2.41 9.09 11.29
C PRO A 122 -2.93 10.52 11.04
N GLY A 123 -3.62 10.73 9.91
CA GLY A 123 -4.23 12.03 9.58
C GLY A 123 -5.49 12.32 10.38
N LEU A 124 -6.18 11.30 10.87
CA LEU A 124 -7.39 11.41 11.67
C LEU A 124 -7.08 11.82 13.12
N SER A 125 -6.09 11.18 13.74
CA SER A 125 -5.72 11.47 15.13
C SER A 125 -4.24 11.19 15.39
N PRO A 126 -3.49 12.13 16.00
CA PRO A 126 -2.10 11.88 16.39
C PRO A 126 -1.96 10.78 17.46
N MET A 127 -3.04 10.44 18.17
CA MET A 127 -3.03 9.31 19.11
C MET A 127 -2.72 7.98 18.44
N PHE A 128 -2.97 7.86 17.12
CA PHE A 128 -2.63 6.65 16.37
C PHE A 128 -1.13 6.35 16.43
N GLY A 129 -0.29 7.24 15.93
CA GLY A 129 1.16 7.05 15.92
C GLY A 129 1.77 7.09 17.32
N HIS A 130 1.26 7.95 18.23
CA HIS A 130 1.71 7.96 19.63
C HIS A 130 1.43 6.64 20.35
N THR A 131 0.37 5.92 19.96
CA THR A 131 0.06 4.60 20.54
C THR A 131 0.88 3.51 19.85
N LEU A 132 0.99 3.52 18.53
CA LEU A 132 1.85 2.60 17.77
C LEU A 132 3.32 2.68 18.22
N ALA A 133 3.78 3.86 18.65
CA ALA A 133 5.15 4.08 19.16
C ALA A 133 5.51 3.14 20.32
N VAL A 134 4.53 2.72 21.14
CA VAL A 134 4.76 1.75 22.23
C VAL A 134 5.24 0.42 21.67
N GLN A 135 4.59 -0.08 20.63
CA GLN A 135 5.00 -1.34 19.98
C GLN A 135 6.32 -1.19 19.25
N VAL A 136 6.53 -0.06 18.56
CA VAL A 136 7.79 0.21 17.86
C VAL A 136 8.95 0.28 18.86
N GLN A 137 8.77 0.93 20.00
CA GLN A 137 9.78 1.01 21.06
C GLN A 137 10.13 -0.37 21.60
N GLN A 138 9.14 -1.21 21.90
CA GLN A 138 9.38 -2.59 22.32
C GLN A 138 10.19 -3.35 21.28
N ALA A 139 9.83 -3.26 20.01
CA ALA A 139 10.51 -3.95 18.92
C ALA A 139 11.98 -3.47 18.77
N LEU A 140 12.24 -2.16 18.84
CA LEU A 140 13.60 -1.59 18.82
C LEU A 140 14.46 -2.15 19.99
N GLN A 141 13.87 -2.24 21.17
CA GLN A 141 14.57 -2.81 22.36
C GLN A 141 14.88 -4.28 22.19
N VAL A 142 13.90 -5.09 21.74
CA VAL A 142 14.08 -6.53 21.54
C VAL A 142 15.10 -6.84 20.44
N THR A 143 15.04 -6.12 19.35
CA THR A 143 15.96 -6.31 18.21
C THR A 143 17.33 -5.68 18.43
N GLY A 144 17.49 -4.85 19.47
CA GLY A 144 18.74 -4.12 19.73
C GLY A 144 19.10 -3.13 18.63
N THR A 145 18.08 -2.55 17.95
CA THR A 145 18.22 -1.63 16.84
C THR A 145 17.69 -0.23 17.19
N SER A 146 18.00 0.76 16.38
CA SER A 146 17.57 2.16 16.61
C SER A 146 17.12 2.85 15.33
N GLU A 147 16.76 2.08 14.31
CA GLU A 147 16.26 2.63 13.04
C GLU A 147 14.81 2.21 12.81
N VAL A 148 13.98 3.17 12.39
CA VAL A 148 12.61 2.95 11.94
C VAL A 148 12.54 3.19 10.44
N TRP A 149 11.85 2.33 9.75
CA TRP A 149 11.62 2.37 8.31
C TRP A 149 10.14 2.49 8.05
N GLU A 150 9.74 3.41 7.18
CA GLU A 150 8.35 3.58 6.77
C GLU A 150 8.23 3.49 5.26
N PHE A 151 7.32 2.65 4.81
CA PHE A 151 6.88 2.60 3.41
C PHE A 151 5.61 3.41 3.25
N GLY A 152 5.55 4.24 2.20
CA GLY A 152 4.33 4.98 1.88
C GLY A 152 3.95 6.01 2.96
N ALA A 153 4.88 6.85 3.40
CA ALA A 153 4.69 7.78 4.51
C ALA A 153 3.63 8.89 4.26
N GLY A 154 3.05 8.95 3.07
CA GLY A 154 2.00 9.90 2.71
C GLY A 154 2.40 11.36 3.01
N THR A 155 1.73 11.97 3.99
CA THR A 155 2.05 13.35 4.42
C THR A 155 3.21 13.45 5.41
N GLY A 156 3.73 12.33 5.91
CA GLY A 156 4.70 12.27 6.99
C GLY A 156 4.09 12.36 8.40
N ALA A 157 2.75 12.29 8.51
CA ALA A 157 2.07 12.42 9.80
C ALA A 157 2.42 11.28 10.77
N LEU A 158 2.47 10.03 10.30
CA LEU A 158 2.87 8.90 11.14
C LEU A 158 4.33 9.02 11.58
N ALA A 159 5.24 9.36 10.66
CA ALA A 159 6.65 9.60 10.98
C ALA A 159 6.83 10.66 12.08
N LEU A 160 6.11 11.78 11.98
CA LEU A 160 6.15 12.84 12.99
C LEU A 160 5.70 12.32 14.36
N GLN A 161 4.54 11.65 14.42
CA GLN A 161 3.97 11.10 15.66
C GLN A 161 4.89 10.08 16.33
N LEU A 162 5.52 9.20 15.53
CA LEU A 162 6.48 8.23 16.02
C LEU A 162 7.75 8.91 16.54
N LEU A 163 8.32 9.86 15.80
CA LEU A 163 9.52 10.58 16.21
C LEU A 163 9.30 11.42 17.47
N ASP A 164 8.14 12.08 17.60
CA ASP A 164 7.76 12.82 18.80
C ASP A 164 7.67 11.92 20.03
N SER A 165 7.19 10.69 19.88
CA SER A 165 7.00 9.74 20.98
C SER A 165 8.27 8.97 21.34
N LEU A 166 9.06 8.58 20.34
CA LEU A 166 10.23 7.72 20.51
C LEU A 166 11.51 8.49 20.88
N GLY A 167 11.57 9.79 20.55
CA GLY A 167 12.70 10.63 20.89
C GLY A 167 14.04 10.01 20.54
N ASP A 168 14.94 9.90 21.55
CA ASP A 168 16.30 9.36 21.37
C ASP A 168 16.38 7.85 21.17
N ALA A 169 15.29 7.12 21.34
CA ALA A 169 15.25 5.68 21.01
C ALA A 169 15.42 5.46 19.48
N VAL A 170 15.11 6.46 18.65
CA VAL A 170 15.29 6.43 17.21
C VAL A 170 16.49 7.28 16.82
N ALA A 171 17.57 6.64 16.38
CA ALA A 171 18.73 7.32 15.83
C ALA A 171 18.50 7.75 14.36
N ARG A 172 17.69 6.99 13.62
CA ARG A 172 17.38 7.25 12.20
C ARG A 172 15.97 6.81 11.84
N TYR A 173 15.30 7.64 11.06
CA TYR A 173 14.01 7.34 10.44
C TYR A 173 14.16 7.37 8.93
N THR A 174 13.92 6.24 8.28
CA THR A 174 14.09 6.09 6.83
C THR A 174 12.75 5.94 6.16
N ILE A 175 12.43 6.83 5.22
CA ILE A 175 11.23 6.79 4.41
C ILE A 175 11.58 6.25 3.02
N ILE A 176 10.80 5.25 2.58
CA ILE A 176 10.86 4.73 1.21
C ILE A 176 9.54 5.11 0.54
N ASP A 177 9.59 6.07 -0.38
CA ASP A 177 8.42 6.61 -1.06
C ASP A 177 8.72 6.88 -2.54
N LEU A 178 7.78 6.52 -3.42
CA LEU A 178 7.91 6.70 -4.87
C LEU A 178 7.63 8.14 -5.33
N SER A 179 6.93 8.93 -4.51
CA SER A 179 6.44 10.24 -4.87
C SER A 179 7.39 11.38 -4.50
N GLY A 180 7.96 12.03 -5.51
CA GLY A 180 8.79 13.23 -5.31
C GLY A 180 8.01 14.43 -4.74
N THR A 181 6.71 14.55 -5.04
CA THR A 181 5.84 15.61 -4.51
C THR A 181 5.49 15.39 -3.04
N LEU A 182 5.25 14.12 -2.65
CA LEU A 182 5.02 13.77 -1.24
C LEU A 182 6.26 13.98 -0.41
N ARG A 183 7.45 13.72 -0.95
CA ARG A 183 8.74 13.96 -0.25
C ARG A 183 8.91 15.43 0.19
N ALA A 184 8.56 16.39 -0.66
CA ALA A 184 8.63 17.81 -0.27
C ALA A 184 7.72 18.10 0.92
N ARG A 185 6.48 17.60 0.88
CA ARG A 185 5.52 17.75 1.99
C ARG A 185 5.97 17.03 3.25
N GLN A 186 6.52 15.82 3.11
CA GLN A 186 7.12 15.08 4.23
C GLN A 186 8.26 15.87 4.87
N ALA A 187 9.12 16.49 4.06
CA ALA A 187 10.23 17.31 4.57
C ALA A 187 9.74 18.51 5.38
N ASP A 188 8.67 19.18 4.93
CA ASP A 188 8.03 20.27 5.68
C ASP A 188 7.42 19.77 7.00
N THR A 189 6.68 18.64 6.95
CA THR A 189 6.07 18.03 8.15
C THR A 189 7.13 17.61 9.17
N LEU A 190 8.25 17.05 8.70
CA LEU A 190 9.30 16.45 9.52
C LEU A 190 10.45 17.42 9.83
N ALA A 191 10.30 18.72 9.52
CA ALA A 191 11.32 19.75 9.79
C ALA A 191 11.86 19.73 11.25
N PRO A 192 11.04 19.51 12.30
CA PRO A 192 11.55 19.41 13.68
C PRO A 192 12.53 18.24 13.88
N HIS A 193 12.42 17.18 13.11
CA HIS A 193 13.24 15.97 13.20
C HIS A 193 14.14 15.75 11.98
N ALA A 194 14.36 16.78 11.15
CA ALA A 194 15.10 16.66 9.88
C ALA A 194 16.49 16.02 10.04
N HIS A 195 17.13 16.16 11.18
CA HIS A 195 18.44 15.59 11.49
C HIS A 195 18.44 14.05 11.63
N LYS A 196 17.27 13.43 11.83
CA LYS A 196 17.08 11.97 11.95
C LYS A 196 16.49 11.35 10.68
N VAL A 197 15.86 12.14 9.81
CA VAL A 197 15.09 11.65 8.68
C VAL A 197 15.92 11.55 7.41
N ARG A 198 15.80 10.45 6.70
CA ARG A 198 16.33 10.30 5.34
C ARG A 198 15.28 9.67 4.41
N TRP A 199 15.44 9.92 3.13
CA TRP A 199 14.60 9.34 2.06
C TRP A 199 15.45 8.46 1.15
N LEU A 200 14.91 7.31 0.78
CA LEU A 200 15.48 6.42 -0.22
C LEU A 200 14.56 6.30 -1.42
N ASP A 201 15.18 6.23 -2.61
CA ASP A 201 14.48 6.03 -3.88
C ASP A 201 14.36 4.56 -4.28
N ALA A 202 15.11 3.69 -3.60
CA ALA A 202 15.17 2.27 -3.87
C ALA A 202 15.36 1.48 -2.57
N TRP A 203 15.04 0.21 -2.61
CA TRP A 203 15.29 -0.71 -1.52
C TRP A 203 16.79 -0.87 -1.25
N PRO A 204 17.25 -0.75 -0.02
CA PRO A 204 18.61 -1.12 0.35
C PRO A 204 18.77 -2.65 0.30
N GLU A 205 20.01 -3.14 0.24
CA GLU A 205 20.29 -4.58 0.33
C GLU A 205 20.00 -5.14 1.74
N VAL A 206 20.14 -4.31 2.76
CA VAL A 206 19.97 -4.66 4.17
C VAL A 206 19.02 -3.67 4.84
N ILE A 207 18.08 -4.18 5.62
CA ILE A 207 17.21 -3.41 6.52
C ILE A 207 17.46 -3.92 7.94
N GLU A 208 17.82 -3.02 8.84
CA GLU A 208 17.93 -3.29 10.27
C GLU A 208 17.00 -2.36 11.05
N GLY A 209 16.19 -2.89 11.94
CA GLY A 209 15.29 -2.09 12.75
C GLY A 209 13.83 -2.47 12.64
N VAL A 210 12.95 -1.48 12.83
CA VAL A 210 11.51 -1.68 12.83
C VAL A 210 10.90 -1.04 11.59
N VAL A 211 10.18 -1.84 10.82
CA VAL A 211 9.45 -1.42 9.63
C VAL A 211 8.00 -1.15 10.00
N VAL A 212 7.43 -0.05 9.53
CA VAL A 212 6.01 0.25 9.63
C VAL A 212 5.43 0.54 8.25
N GLY A 213 4.20 0.08 8.03
CA GLY A 213 3.42 0.38 6.83
C GLY A 213 1.95 0.52 7.21
N ASN A 214 1.38 1.70 6.95
CA ASN A 214 -0.03 1.94 7.15
C ASN A 214 -0.69 2.24 5.81
N GLU A 215 -1.66 1.42 5.40
CA GLU A 215 -2.33 1.53 4.10
C GLU A 215 -1.29 1.51 2.95
N VAL A 216 -0.55 0.42 2.85
CA VAL A 216 0.51 0.21 1.86
C VAL A 216 0.22 -1.02 0.99
N LEU A 217 -0.31 -2.08 1.61
CA LEU A 217 -0.53 -3.36 0.93
C LEU A 217 -1.79 -3.32 0.06
N ASP A 218 -2.80 -2.54 0.44
CA ASP A 218 -4.07 -2.34 -0.26
C ASP A 218 -3.91 -1.66 -1.63
N ALA A 219 -2.90 -0.78 -1.76
CA ALA A 219 -2.56 -0.09 -2.99
C ALA A 219 -1.62 -0.89 -3.91
N MET A 220 -1.18 -2.08 -3.49
CA MET A 220 -0.35 -2.94 -4.34
C MET A 220 -1.17 -3.59 -5.44
N PRO A 221 -0.68 -3.55 -6.71
CA PRO A 221 -1.41 -4.09 -7.84
C PRO A 221 -1.79 -5.55 -7.67
N VAL A 222 -3.06 -5.85 -7.96
CA VAL A 222 -3.65 -7.18 -7.84
C VAL A 222 -3.99 -7.77 -9.20
N GLN A 223 -3.96 -9.09 -9.32
CA GLN A 223 -4.53 -9.81 -10.47
C GLN A 223 -5.99 -10.14 -10.20
N LEU A 224 -6.85 -9.88 -11.18
CA LEU A 224 -8.27 -10.21 -11.08
C LEU A 224 -8.55 -11.57 -11.72
N LEU A 225 -9.26 -12.42 -11.00
CA LEU A 225 -9.76 -13.71 -11.48
C LEU A 225 -11.27 -13.69 -11.54
N GLN A 226 -11.82 -14.01 -12.70
CA GLN A 226 -13.26 -14.14 -12.92
C GLN A 226 -13.61 -15.60 -13.20
N ARG A 227 -14.48 -16.19 -12.39
CA ARG A 227 -15.12 -17.49 -12.67
C ARG A 227 -16.45 -17.22 -13.38
N THR A 228 -16.62 -17.81 -14.54
CA THR A 228 -17.88 -17.78 -15.31
C THR A 228 -18.23 -19.18 -15.77
N GLY A 229 -19.43 -19.65 -15.46
CA GLY A 229 -19.85 -21.00 -15.79
C GLY A 229 -18.91 -22.09 -15.24
N GLY A 230 -18.35 -21.89 -14.04
CA GLY A 230 -17.40 -22.81 -13.40
C GLY A 230 -15.95 -22.73 -13.91
N VAL A 231 -15.66 -21.90 -14.93
CA VAL A 231 -14.33 -21.78 -15.54
C VAL A 231 -13.66 -20.46 -15.10
N TRP A 232 -12.42 -20.55 -14.62
CA TRP A 232 -11.63 -19.39 -14.23
C TRP A 232 -10.95 -18.73 -15.42
N HIS A 233 -11.00 -17.41 -15.43
CA HIS A 233 -10.34 -16.54 -16.40
C HIS A 233 -9.54 -15.47 -15.66
N GLU A 234 -8.45 -14.99 -16.23
CA GLU A 234 -7.80 -13.78 -15.79
C GLU A 234 -8.50 -12.58 -16.44
N ARG A 235 -8.93 -11.64 -15.61
CA ARG A 235 -9.57 -10.39 -16.06
C ARG A 235 -8.51 -9.33 -16.27
N GLY A 236 -8.48 -8.78 -17.47
CA GLY A 236 -7.58 -7.70 -17.83
C GLY A 236 -8.28 -6.61 -18.64
N VAL A 237 -7.47 -5.71 -19.19
CA VAL A 237 -7.93 -4.48 -19.80
C VAL A 237 -7.51 -4.42 -21.27
N VAL A 238 -8.44 -3.97 -22.10
CA VAL A 238 -8.26 -3.73 -23.54
C VAL A 238 -8.63 -2.30 -23.91
N SER A 239 -8.13 -1.85 -25.07
CA SER A 239 -8.57 -0.58 -25.67
C SER A 239 -9.89 -0.77 -26.41
N ALA A 240 -10.89 0.06 -26.09
CA ALA A 240 -12.19 0.12 -26.77
C ALA A 240 -12.39 1.55 -27.32
N GLY A 241 -11.73 1.86 -28.43
CA GLY A 241 -11.60 3.22 -28.94
C GLY A 241 -10.77 4.09 -27.99
N GLU A 242 -11.30 5.21 -27.54
CA GLU A 242 -10.67 6.11 -26.57
C GLU A 242 -10.89 5.66 -25.10
N LYS A 243 -11.67 4.61 -24.88
CA LYS A 243 -11.99 4.07 -23.56
C LYS A 243 -11.26 2.76 -23.30
N PHE A 244 -11.27 2.33 -22.04
CA PHE A 244 -10.86 1.00 -21.62
C PHE A 244 -12.08 0.12 -21.43
N ALA A 245 -11.91 -1.19 -21.61
CA ALA A 245 -12.92 -2.21 -21.35
C ALA A 245 -12.29 -3.45 -20.72
N TRP A 246 -13.10 -4.19 -19.99
CA TRP A 246 -12.72 -5.48 -19.44
C TRP A 246 -12.69 -6.55 -20.52
N GLN A 247 -11.71 -7.43 -20.46
CA GLN A 247 -11.65 -8.64 -21.25
C GLN A 247 -11.05 -9.78 -20.44
N ASP A 248 -11.81 -10.88 -20.34
CA ASP A 248 -11.39 -12.09 -19.67
C ASP A 248 -10.65 -13.00 -20.63
N ARG A 249 -9.57 -13.66 -20.17
CA ARG A 249 -8.78 -14.63 -20.92
C ARG A 249 -8.63 -15.93 -20.14
N PRO A 250 -8.59 -17.11 -20.80
CA PRO A 250 -8.30 -18.37 -20.11
C PRO A 250 -7.01 -18.28 -19.30
N THR A 251 -7.01 -18.85 -18.09
CA THR A 251 -5.86 -18.82 -17.18
C THR A 251 -5.76 -20.11 -16.36
N ASP A 252 -4.53 -20.45 -15.98
CA ASP A 252 -4.24 -21.50 -14.99
C ASP A 252 -4.17 -20.94 -13.55
N PHE A 253 -4.25 -19.62 -13.37
CA PHE A 253 -4.31 -19.04 -12.04
C PHE A 253 -5.59 -19.43 -11.31
N ARG A 254 -5.45 -19.66 -10.02
CA ARG A 254 -6.56 -20.02 -9.13
C ARG A 254 -6.43 -19.23 -7.82
N PRO A 255 -7.55 -18.92 -7.14
CA PRO A 255 -7.51 -18.52 -5.74
C PRO A 255 -6.82 -19.62 -4.92
N PRO A 256 -6.17 -19.26 -3.79
CA PRO A 256 -5.47 -20.23 -2.95
C PRO A 256 -6.42 -21.22 -2.27
N LEU A 257 -7.69 -20.87 -2.11
CA LEU A 257 -8.75 -21.76 -1.63
C LEU A 257 -9.72 -22.12 -2.74
N GLU A 258 -10.26 -23.33 -2.67
CA GLU A 258 -11.39 -23.72 -3.49
C GLU A 258 -12.67 -23.01 -3.00
N ILE A 259 -13.34 -22.30 -3.91
CA ILE A 259 -14.53 -21.52 -3.60
C ILE A 259 -15.75 -22.37 -3.93
N GLU A 260 -16.55 -22.70 -2.93
CA GLU A 260 -17.75 -23.51 -3.07
C GLU A 260 -18.78 -22.89 -4.02
N GLY A 261 -19.52 -23.76 -4.72
CA GLY A 261 -20.55 -23.38 -5.68
C GLY A 261 -20.04 -23.11 -7.08
N GLU A 262 -20.98 -23.01 -8.04
CA GLU A 262 -20.69 -22.81 -9.47
C GLU A 262 -21.07 -21.40 -9.95
N HIS A 263 -21.51 -20.53 -9.04
CA HIS A 263 -21.91 -19.16 -9.38
C HIS A 263 -20.73 -18.34 -9.91
N ASP A 264 -21.04 -17.31 -10.68
CA ASP A 264 -20.04 -16.35 -11.14
C ASP A 264 -19.35 -15.68 -9.95
N TYR A 265 -18.02 -15.58 -10.02
CA TYR A 265 -17.22 -15.12 -8.88
C TYR A 265 -16.03 -14.29 -9.38
N LEU A 266 -15.96 -13.05 -8.92
CA LEU A 266 -14.82 -12.17 -9.13
C LEU A 266 -14.02 -12.09 -7.84
N THR A 267 -12.70 -12.18 -7.95
CA THR A 267 -11.79 -12.03 -6.80
C THR A 267 -10.41 -11.57 -7.24
N GLU A 268 -9.58 -11.20 -6.27
CA GLU A 268 -8.19 -10.82 -6.42
C GLU A 268 -7.25 -11.92 -5.94
N ILE A 269 -6.05 -11.98 -6.54
CA ILE A 269 -4.86 -12.60 -5.95
C ILE A 269 -3.75 -11.55 -5.87
N HIS A 270 -2.83 -11.70 -4.89
CA HIS A 270 -1.93 -10.64 -4.45
C HIS A 270 -0.44 -10.95 -4.64
N PRO A 271 0.02 -11.39 -5.82
CA PRO A 271 1.41 -11.82 -6.01
C PRO A 271 2.42 -10.69 -5.76
N GLN A 272 2.02 -9.42 -5.93
CA GLN A 272 2.91 -8.28 -5.69
C GLN A 272 3.09 -7.99 -4.22
N ALA A 273 2.02 -8.03 -3.41
CA ALA A 273 2.11 -7.86 -1.96
C ALA A 273 2.91 -9.01 -1.32
N GLU A 274 2.68 -10.25 -1.76
CA GLU A 274 3.45 -11.41 -1.31
C GLU A 274 4.94 -11.29 -1.66
N ALA A 275 5.27 -10.86 -2.89
CA ALA A 275 6.65 -10.62 -3.31
C ALA A 275 7.31 -9.46 -2.55
N PHE A 276 6.54 -8.41 -2.20
CA PHE A 276 7.01 -7.32 -1.36
C PHE A 276 7.40 -7.84 0.03
N ILE A 277 6.54 -8.62 0.67
CA ILE A 277 6.79 -9.21 2.00
C ILE A 277 8.00 -10.15 1.96
N ALA A 278 8.09 -11.02 0.96
CA ALA A 278 9.25 -11.90 0.79
C ALA A 278 10.57 -11.10 0.61
N SER A 279 10.52 -10.03 -0.19
CA SER A 279 11.67 -9.15 -0.40
C SER A 279 12.06 -8.37 0.86
N LEU A 280 11.08 -7.98 1.68
CA LEU A 280 11.32 -7.36 2.99
C LEU A 280 11.99 -8.36 3.95
N ALA A 281 11.49 -9.58 3.99
CA ALA A 281 12.05 -10.65 4.81
C ALA A 281 13.52 -10.93 4.50
N GLU A 282 13.88 -11.06 3.23
CA GLU A 282 15.27 -11.24 2.78
C GLU A 282 16.19 -10.14 3.31
N ARG A 283 15.73 -8.88 3.29
CA ARG A 283 16.54 -7.72 3.72
C ARG A 283 16.66 -7.60 5.23
N LEU A 284 15.59 -7.94 5.96
CA LEU A 284 15.62 -7.97 7.41
C LEU A 284 16.54 -9.08 7.92
N GLN A 285 16.57 -10.23 7.25
CA GLN A 285 17.44 -11.36 7.62
C GLN A 285 18.91 -11.12 7.22
N ALA A 286 19.16 -10.31 6.18
CA ALA A 286 20.53 -9.94 5.81
C ALA A 286 21.21 -9.05 6.85
N GLY A 287 20.42 -8.37 7.71
CA GLY A 287 20.90 -7.53 8.80
C GLY A 287 21.00 -8.26 10.13
N ARG A 288 21.14 -7.48 11.22
CA ARG A 288 21.15 -8.00 12.60
C ARG A 288 19.78 -8.45 13.10
N GLY A 289 18.76 -8.23 12.30
CA GLY A 289 17.37 -8.54 12.58
C GLY A 289 16.48 -7.30 12.66
N GLY A 290 15.18 -7.56 12.75
CA GLY A 290 14.18 -6.52 12.83
C GLY A 290 12.77 -7.08 12.98
N ALA A 291 11.82 -6.15 13.05
CA ALA A 291 10.39 -6.45 13.04
C ALA A 291 9.65 -5.57 12.03
N ALA A 292 8.47 -5.99 11.62
CA ALA A 292 7.62 -5.22 10.74
C ALA A 292 6.17 -5.26 11.22
N PHE A 293 5.49 -4.12 11.15
CA PHE A 293 4.08 -3.98 11.49
C PHE A 293 3.34 -3.33 10.32
N PHE A 294 2.39 -4.07 9.75
CA PHE A 294 1.52 -3.56 8.69
C PHE A 294 0.09 -3.44 9.20
N LEU A 295 -0.47 -2.25 8.99
CA LEU A 295 -1.84 -1.90 9.34
C LEU A 295 -2.59 -1.61 8.05
N ASP A 296 -3.60 -2.42 7.76
CA ASP A 296 -4.33 -2.33 6.50
C ASP A 296 -5.72 -2.97 6.63
N TYR A 297 -6.60 -2.72 5.67
CA TYR A 297 -7.91 -3.36 5.67
C TYR A 297 -7.90 -4.62 4.81
N GLY A 298 -8.52 -5.66 5.35
CA GLY A 298 -8.54 -6.96 4.70
C GLY A 298 -8.99 -8.09 5.60
N PHE A 299 -8.74 -9.31 5.14
CA PHE A 299 -9.27 -10.51 5.75
C PHE A 299 -8.25 -11.64 5.77
N PRO A 300 -8.42 -12.62 6.69
CA PRO A 300 -7.83 -13.94 6.53
C PRO A 300 -8.42 -14.62 5.28
N GLU A 301 -7.69 -15.57 4.72
CA GLU A 301 -8.00 -16.24 3.45
C GLU A 301 -9.42 -16.84 3.41
N ALA A 302 -9.84 -17.50 4.50
CA ALA A 302 -11.17 -18.10 4.58
C ALA A 302 -12.32 -17.08 4.52
N GLU A 303 -12.09 -15.87 5.04
CA GLU A 303 -13.04 -14.77 4.94
C GLU A 303 -12.91 -14.03 3.61
N TYR A 304 -11.70 -13.93 3.07
CA TYR A 304 -11.41 -13.26 1.80
C TYR A 304 -12.12 -13.97 0.64
N PHE A 305 -11.96 -15.29 0.55
CA PHE A 305 -12.52 -16.12 -0.51
C PHE A 305 -13.87 -16.76 -0.12
N HIS A 306 -14.60 -16.15 0.80
CA HIS A 306 -15.92 -16.62 1.19
C HIS A 306 -16.89 -16.59 -0.02
N PRO A 307 -17.72 -17.65 -0.27
CA PRO A 307 -18.60 -17.71 -1.43
C PRO A 307 -19.53 -16.52 -1.64
N GLN A 308 -19.91 -15.82 -0.56
CA GLN A 308 -20.73 -14.61 -0.64
C GLN A 308 -19.98 -13.35 -1.06
N ARG A 309 -18.64 -13.36 -1.12
CA ARG A 309 -17.81 -12.22 -1.59
C ARG A 309 -17.51 -12.31 -3.08
N HIS A 310 -18.53 -12.57 -3.87
CA HIS A 310 -18.41 -12.91 -5.29
C HIS A 310 -18.22 -11.70 -6.23
N MET A 311 -18.09 -10.49 -5.70
CA MET A 311 -17.93 -9.26 -6.50
C MET A 311 -16.50 -8.68 -6.42
N GLY A 312 -15.56 -9.34 -5.76
CA GLY A 312 -14.23 -8.82 -5.49
C GLY A 312 -14.24 -7.71 -4.42
N THR A 313 -13.07 -7.09 -4.25
CA THR A 313 -12.85 -6.05 -3.24
C THR A 313 -12.25 -4.77 -3.83
N VAL A 314 -11.91 -4.76 -5.13
CA VAL A 314 -11.37 -3.57 -5.79
C VAL A 314 -12.35 -2.41 -5.68
N MET A 315 -11.85 -1.29 -5.15
CA MET A 315 -12.60 -0.07 -4.97
C MET A 315 -11.76 1.13 -5.40
N CYS A 316 -12.44 2.15 -5.92
CA CYS A 316 -11.82 3.41 -6.27
C CYS A 316 -12.29 4.51 -5.33
N HIS A 317 -11.40 5.45 -5.01
CA HIS A 317 -11.71 6.60 -4.16
C HIS A 317 -11.29 7.90 -4.83
N GLN A 318 -12.20 8.87 -4.85
CA GLN A 318 -11.95 10.22 -5.34
C GLN A 318 -12.86 11.20 -4.60
N LEU A 319 -12.31 12.30 -4.07
CA LEU A 319 -13.04 13.36 -3.36
C LEU A 319 -13.98 12.82 -2.26
N HIS A 320 -13.50 11.86 -1.47
CA HIS A 320 -14.25 11.14 -0.43
C HIS A 320 -15.48 10.36 -0.93
N GLN A 321 -15.53 10.05 -2.22
CA GLN A 321 -16.54 9.19 -2.82
C GLN A 321 -15.91 7.89 -3.29
N ALA A 322 -16.59 6.78 -3.06
CA ALA A 322 -16.18 5.46 -3.53
C ALA A 322 -16.96 5.08 -4.79
N ASP A 323 -16.31 4.47 -5.75
CA ASP A 323 -16.92 3.81 -6.91
C ASP A 323 -16.13 2.55 -7.29
N ALA A 324 -16.76 1.66 -8.06
CA ALA A 324 -16.18 0.36 -8.41
C ALA A 324 -15.62 0.30 -9.84
N ASP A 325 -15.46 1.44 -10.54
CA ASP A 325 -14.98 1.45 -11.92
C ASP A 325 -13.57 2.06 -12.04
N PRO A 326 -12.51 1.23 -12.01
CA PRO A 326 -11.13 1.71 -12.14
C PRO A 326 -10.76 2.15 -13.56
N LEU A 327 -11.58 1.83 -14.56
CA LEU A 327 -11.26 2.09 -15.97
C LEU A 327 -11.54 3.54 -16.40
N VAL A 328 -12.21 4.32 -15.56
CA VAL A 328 -12.52 5.75 -15.83
C VAL A 328 -11.68 6.66 -14.93
N ALA A 329 -11.38 7.88 -15.42
CA ALA A 329 -10.61 8.88 -14.69
C ALA A 329 -9.24 8.37 -14.19
N VAL A 330 -8.54 7.61 -15.03
CA VAL A 330 -7.24 7.00 -14.69
C VAL A 330 -6.23 8.05 -14.22
N GLY A 331 -5.50 7.74 -13.15
CA GLY A 331 -4.55 8.65 -12.50
C GLY A 331 -5.20 9.75 -11.64
N GLN A 332 -6.53 9.80 -11.57
CA GLN A 332 -7.28 10.74 -10.74
C GLN A 332 -7.97 10.09 -9.54
N LYS A 333 -8.04 8.77 -9.52
CA LYS A 333 -8.64 7.95 -8.44
C LYS A 333 -7.57 7.12 -7.79
N ASP A 334 -7.70 6.94 -6.49
CA ASP A 334 -7.06 5.83 -5.81
C ASP A 334 -7.75 4.53 -6.21
N ILE A 335 -6.96 3.47 -6.36
CA ILE A 335 -7.47 2.11 -6.65
C ILE A 335 -6.88 1.19 -5.60
N THR A 336 -7.72 0.58 -4.80
CA THR A 336 -7.32 -0.27 -3.70
C THR A 336 -8.01 -1.63 -3.77
N ALA A 337 -7.44 -2.63 -3.14
CA ALA A 337 -8.05 -3.93 -2.91
C ALA A 337 -7.81 -4.35 -1.45
N HIS A 338 -8.73 -5.10 -0.86
CA HIS A 338 -8.51 -5.64 0.48
C HIS A 338 -7.28 -6.56 0.52
N VAL A 339 -6.57 -6.56 1.63
CA VAL A 339 -5.37 -7.38 1.82
C VAL A 339 -5.75 -8.82 2.21
N ASN A 340 -5.17 -9.82 1.55
CA ASN A 340 -5.19 -11.20 2.03
C ASN A 340 -4.09 -11.39 3.07
N PHE A 341 -4.43 -11.29 4.34
CA PHE A 341 -3.44 -11.40 5.43
C PHE A 341 -2.86 -12.80 5.60
N THR A 342 -3.57 -13.85 5.19
CA THR A 342 -2.99 -15.20 5.17
C THR A 342 -1.89 -15.30 4.12
N GLY A 343 -2.09 -14.73 2.92
CA GLY A 343 -1.05 -14.65 1.90
C GLY A 343 0.19 -13.87 2.38
N VAL A 344 -0.02 -12.75 3.08
CA VAL A 344 1.06 -11.97 3.72
C VAL A 344 1.82 -12.81 4.75
N ALA A 345 1.10 -13.51 5.65
CA ALA A 345 1.71 -14.35 6.68
C ALA A 345 2.51 -15.51 6.07
N LEU A 346 1.96 -16.19 5.07
CA LEU A 346 2.62 -17.29 4.37
C LEU A 346 3.86 -16.81 3.61
N ALA A 347 3.78 -15.67 2.93
CA ALA A 347 4.93 -15.07 2.24
C ALA A 347 6.06 -14.73 3.22
N ALA A 348 5.73 -14.19 4.40
CA ALA A 348 6.68 -13.90 5.47
C ALA A 348 7.32 -15.19 6.03
N GLN A 349 6.52 -16.20 6.38
CA GLN A 349 7.00 -17.46 6.94
C GLN A 349 7.85 -18.25 5.94
N ASN A 350 7.44 -18.33 4.67
CA ASN A 350 8.19 -18.99 3.61
C ASN A 350 9.54 -18.29 3.33
N ALA A 351 9.63 -17.00 3.62
CA ALA A 351 10.86 -16.23 3.57
C ALA A 351 11.61 -16.16 4.92
N GLY A 352 11.18 -16.95 5.93
CA GLY A 352 11.88 -17.16 7.20
C GLY A 352 11.59 -16.13 8.29
N LEU A 353 10.56 -15.30 8.18
CA LEU A 353 10.06 -14.49 9.29
C LEU A 353 9.06 -15.26 10.14
N HIS A 354 8.93 -14.82 11.39
CA HIS A 354 7.92 -15.28 12.33
C HIS A 354 6.74 -14.30 12.34
N VAL A 355 5.53 -14.82 12.41
CA VAL A 355 4.32 -14.03 12.70
C VAL A 355 4.24 -13.84 14.21
N LEU A 356 4.33 -12.59 14.67
CA LEU A 356 4.23 -12.21 16.08
C LEU A 356 2.78 -12.14 16.56
N GLY A 357 1.85 -11.86 15.66
CA GLY A 357 0.44 -11.75 15.94
C GLY A 357 -0.35 -11.17 14.76
N TYR A 358 -1.66 -11.37 14.81
CA TYR A 358 -2.64 -10.81 13.88
C TYR A 358 -3.92 -10.44 14.63
N THR A 359 -4.36 -9.20 14.55
CA THR A 359 -5.55 -8.73 15.26
C THR A 359 -6.22 -7.56 14.54
N SER A 360 -7.37 -7.09 15.04
CA SER A 360 -7.97 -5.84 14.56
C SER A 360 -7.21 -4.62 15.09
N GLN A 361 -7.29 -3.51 14.35
CA GLN A 361 -6.70 -2.25 14.78
C GLN A 361 -7.19 -1.82 16.17
N ALA A 362 -8.46 -2.02 16.47
CA ALA A 362 -9.02 -1.69 17.78
C ALA A 362 -8.30 -2.43 18.91
N TRP A 363 -8.17 -3.76 18.82
CA TRP A 363 -7.48 -4.55 19.84
C TRP A 363 -6.02 -4.16 19.94
N PHE A 364 -5.34 -3.98 18.80
CA PHE A 364 -3.94 -3.60 18.77
C PHE A 364 -3.70 -2.28 19.52
N LEU A 365 -4.46 -1.23 19.18
CA LEU A 365 -4.30 0.08 19.81
C LEU A 365 -4.73 0.08 21.29
N LEU A 366 -5.77 -0.65 21.65
CA LEU A 366 -6.19 -0.79 23.07
C LEU A 366 -5.13 -1.51 23.90
N ASN A 367 -4.51 -2.56 23.39
CA ASN A 367 -3.39 -3.25 24.08
C ASN A 367 -2.18 -2.32 24.30
N LEU A 368 -1.99 -1.33 23.44
CA LEU A 368 -0.89 -0.36 23.51
C LEU A 368 -1.25 0.91 24.30
N GLY A 369 -2.39 0.93 25.01
CA GLY A 369 -2.77 1.99 25.94
C GLY A 369 -3.51 3.17 25.30
N LEU A 370 -4.22 2.98 24.17
CA LEU A 370 -5.04 4.05 23.57
C LEU A 370 -6.14 4.54 24.51
N ALA A 371 -6.77 3.63 25.30
CA ALA A 371 -7.83 4.00 26.24
C ALA A 371 -7.35 4.98 27.32
N GLU A 372 -6.17 4.74 27.85
CA GLU A 372 -5.52 5.61 28.86
C GLU A 372 -5.16 6.97 28.29
N ARG A 373 -4.69 7.04 27.03
CA ARG A 373 -4.45 8.31 26.34
C ARG A 373 -5.75 9.08 26.10
N MET A 374 -6.80 8.40 25.65
CA MET A 374 -8.13 9.00 25.46
C MET A 374 -8.71 9.56 26.76
N ALA A 375 -8.49 8.88 27.88
CA ALA A 375 -8.99 9.35 29.18
C ALA A 375 -8.40 10.71 29.60
N GLN A 376 -7.19 11.02 29.14
CA GLN A 376 -6.47 12.26 29.46
C GLN A 376 -6.69 13.38 28.41
N ALA A 377 -7.32 13.04 27.28
CA ALA A 377 -7.49 13.93 26.14
C ALA A 377 -8.73 14.83 26.25
N SER A 378 -8.74 15.91 25.48
CA SER A 378 -9.92 16.76 25.28
C SER A 378 -11.07 15.96 24.61
N LEU A 379 -12.29 16.49 24.72
CA LEU A 379 -13.46 15.86 24.09
C LEU A 379 -13.31 15.73 22.56
N ALA A 380 -12.73 16.74 21.92
CA ALA A 380 -12.52 16.74 20.47
C ALA A 380 -11.51 15.67 20.05
N GLU A 381 -10.35 15.58 20.69
CA GLU A 381 -9.31 14.58 20.42
C GLU A 381 -9.83 13.16 20.71
N ARG A 382 -10.60 12.99 21.78
CA ARG A 382 -11.23 11.72 22.13
C ARG A 382 -12.21 11.28 21.05
N SER A 383 -13.02 12.18 20.54
CA SER A 383 -13.97 11.87 19.45
C SER A 383 -13.26 11.45 18.16
N GLN A 384 -12.12 12.07 17.84
CA GLN A 384 -11.30 11.66 16.69
C GLN A 384 -10.67 10.28 16.91
N ALA A 385 -10.07 10.05 18.08
CA ALA A 385 -9.44 8.77 18.42
C ALA A 385 -10.46 7.62 18.49
N GLN A 386 -11.69 7.89 18.91
CA GLN A 386 -12.75 6.87 18.97
C GLN A 386 -13.01 6.22 17.60
N ARG A 387 -12.88 6.96 16.50
CA ARG A 387 -13.05 6.43 15.14
C ARG A 387 -11.99 5.37 14.80
N LEU A 388 -10.81 5.44 15.39
CA LEU A 388 -9.75 4.44 15.21
C LEU A 388 -10.14 3.05 15.77
N VAL A 389 -11.05 3.00 16.75
CA VAL A 389 -11.43 1.76 17.45
C VAL A 389 -12.90 1.39 17.29
N ASN A 390 -13.74 2.25 16.71
CA ASN A 390 -15.13 1.91 16.44
C ASN A 390 -15.23 0.74 15.45
N GLU A 391 -16.06 -0.25 15.77
CA GLU A 391 -16.26 -1.46 14.98
C GLU A 391 -16.71 -1.16 13.54
N HIS A 392 -17.61 -0.19 13.35
CA HIS A 392 -18.17 0.16 12.04
C HIS A 392 -17.35 1.20 11.25
N GLU A 393 -16.22 1.63 11.80
CA GLU A 393 -15.29 2.54 11.13
C GLU A 393 -13.96 1.82 10.90
N MET A 394 -12.87 2.24 11.54
CA MET A 394 -11.55 1.65 11.31
C MET A 394 -11.25 0.46 12.24
N GLY A 395 -11.93 0.37 13.40
CA GLY A 395 -11.51 -0.51 14.47
C GLY A 395 -11.52 -2.00 14.13
N GLU A 396 -12.55 -2.50 13.43
CA GLU A 396 -12.62 -3.91 13.02
C GLU A 396 -12.24 -4.09 11.53
N LEU A 397 -12.48 -3.10 10.68
CA LEU A 397 -12.15 -3.21 9.25
C LEU A 397 -10.65 -3.31 9.04
N PHE A 398 -9.87 -2.50 9.76
CA PHE A 398 -8.41 -2.55 9.72
C PHE A 398 -7.87 -3.67 10.59
N LYS A 399 -6.83 -4.30 10.10
CA LYS A 399 -6.09 -5.39 10.75
C LYS A 399 -4.64 -4.98 10.90
N VAL A 400 -4.00 -5.59 11.87
CA VAL A 400 -2.57 -5.45 12.11
C VAL A 400 -1.93 -6.81 12.08
N ILE A 401 -0.85 -6.94 11.32
CA ILE A 401 0.03 -8.09 11.36
C ILE A 401 1.42 -7.66 11.83
N GLY A 402 1.99 -8.41 12.77
CA GLY A 402 3.36 -8.26 13.24
C GLY A 402 4.22 -9.40 12.72
N LEU A 403 5.38 -9.05 12.17
CA LEU A 403 6.37 -9.97 11.61
C LEU A 403 7.73 -9.69 12.23
N ALA A 404 8.58 -10.69 12.43
CA ALA A 404 9.95 -10.46 12.91
C ALA A 404 10.92 -11.56 12.48
N THR A 405 12.20 -11.25 12.52
CA THR A 405 13.29 -12.22 12.28
C THR A 405 13.47 -13.23 13.42
N SER A 406 12.99 -12.91 14.65
CA SER A 406 12.89 -13.82 15.78
C SER A 406 11.48 -13.84 16.34
N GLY A 407 10.96 -15.03 16.64
CA GLY A 407 9.67 -15.25 17.29
C GLY A 407 9.73 -15.38 18.81
N ASP A 408 10.89 -15.17 19.44
CA ASP A 408 11.12 -15.48 20.85
C ASP A 408 10.61 -14.40 21.81
N TRP A 409 9.71 -13.53 21.37
CA TRP A 409 9.13 -12.48 22.18
C TRP A 409 7.65 -12.24 21.87
N ALA A 410 6.90 -11.83 22.89
CA ALA A 410 5.50 -11.46 22.77
C ALA A 410 5.39 -9.96 22.46
N ALA A 411 4.76 -9.64 21.31
CA ALA A 411 4.51 -8.27 20.93
C ALA A 411 3.26 -7.76 21.64
N GLN A 412 3.41 -6.71 22.45
CA GLN A 412 2.39 -6.18 23.35
C GLN A 412 1.06 -5.84 22.65
N GLY A 413 1.11 -5.39 21.41
CA GLY A 413 -0.08 -5.09 20.62
C GLY A 413 -0.98 -6.29 20.35
N PHE A 414 -0.51 -7.52 20.57
CA PHE A 414 -1.26 -8.77 20.37
C PHE A 414 -1.58 -9.53 21.68
N ASP A 415 -1.36 -8.93 22.85
CA ASP A 415 -1.61 -9.55 24.16
C ASP A 415 -3.04 -10.04 24.33
N ARG A 416 -4.01 -9.30 23.76
CA ARG A 416 -5.42 -9.67 23.75
C ARG A 416 -5.97 -9.56 22.33
N GLY A 417 -6.95 -10.43 22.02
CA GLY A 417 -7.63 -10.40 20.74
C GLY A 417 -6.77 -10.87 19.57
N ASP A 418 -5.66 -11.57 19.83
CA ASP A 418 -4.88 -12.21 18.77
C ASP A 418 -5.71 -13.26 18.03
N ARG A 419 -5.67 -13.17 16.72
CA ARG A 419 -6.42 -14.01 15.77
C ARG A 419 -5.50 -14.73 14.78
N SER A 420 -4.21 -14.91 15.12
CA SER A 420 -3.23 -15.60 14.26
C SER A 420 -3.69 -17.01 13.86
N HIS A 421 -4.52 -17.64 14.68
CA HIS A 421 -5.12 -18.94 14.38
C HIS A 421 -6.11 -18.93 13.19
N ARG A 422 -6.44 -17.75 12.66
CA ARG A 422 -7.32 -17.59 11.49
C ARG A 422 -6.55 -17.40 10.17
N LEU A 423 -5.25 -17.17 10.25
CA LEU A 423 -4.37 -16.97 9.09
C LEU A 423 -4.07 -18.28 8.34
#